data_570388394aff391709cad981a9a2f6e7
#
_entry.id   570388394aff391709cad981a9a2f6e7
#
_cell.length_a   1.000
_cell.length_b   1.000
_cell.length_c   1.000
_cell.angle_alpha   90.00
_cell.angle_beta   90.00
_cell.angle_gamma   90.00
#
_symmetry.space_group_name_H-M   'P 1'
#
loop_
_entity.id
_entity.type
_entity.pdbx_description
1 polymer ?
#
loop_
_entity_poly.entity_id
_entity_poly.type
_entity_poly.pdbx_seq_one_letter_code
_entity_poly.pdbx_strand_id
1 'polypeptide(L)'
;KMVEEALKYNNVESILEEGDEMDIFGPEFTEILEDIKMPTSKLEILIKLLRRQITEYGKTNQVAAKKFQEMLEATIKEYHDRRKFLSEEEAGKTQEETAESIIKNATEQALNILKGMQADRESFRKLGLTFEEKAFYDILIHLRDENNFVYGKDENVDGIVVNEKCKSLAR
;
A
#
# COMPACT_ATOMS: atom_id res chain seq x y z
N LYS A 1 19.05 -11.42 26.67
CA LYS A 1 18.85 -11.81 25.25
C LYS A 1 17.45 -12.39 25.01
N MET A 2 17.06 -13.50 25.70
CA MET A 2 15.70 -14.09 25.60
C MET A 2 14.59 -13.16 26.10
N VAL A 3 14.82 -12.43 27.20
CA VAL A 3 13.83 -11.50 27.79
C VAL A 3 13.65 -10.27 26.89
N GLU A 4 14.69 -9.78 26.25
CA GLU A 4 14.61 -8.68 25.28
C GLU A 4 13.90 -9.09 23.98
N GLU A 5 14.06 -10.35 23.52
CA GLU A 5 13.33 -10.89 22.38
C GLU A 5 11.84 -11.08 22.70
N ALA A 6 11.50 -11.56 23.90
CA ALA A 6 10.12 -11.70 24.36
C ALA A 6 9.42 -10.34 24.54
N LEU A 7 10.12 -9.32 25.05
CA LEU A 7 9.60 -7.95 25.15
C LEU A 7 9.41 -7.30 23.78
N LYS A 8 10.26 -7.62 22.81
CA LYS A 8 10.12 -7.17 21.43
C LYS A 8 8.96 -7.85 20.69
N TYR A 9 8.73 -9.13 20.97
CA TYR A 9 7.60 -9.90 20.44
C TYR A 9 6.26 -9.38 20.98
N ASN A 10 6.18 -9.12 22.29
CA ASN A 10 5.01 -8.50 22.92
C ASN A 10 4.72 -7.09 22.38
N ASN A 11 5.75 -6.29 22.05
CA ASN A 11 5.57 -4.97 21.43
C ASN A 11 5.02 -5.08 20.00
N VAL A 12 5.42 -6.08 19.24
CA VAL A 12 4.92 -6.32 17.86
C VAL A 12 3.46 -6.79 17.89
N GLU A 13 3.10 -7.70 18.82
CA GLU A 13 1.72 -8.13 19.00
C GLU A 13 0.83 -6.98 19.49
N SER A 14 1.29 -6.17 20.44
CA SER A 14 0.59 -4.98 20.91
C SER A 14 0.33 -3.98 19.79
N ILE A 15 1.32 -3.70 18.95
CA ILE A 15 1.16 -2.81 17.78
C ILE A 15 0.13 -3.37 16.80
N LEU A 16 0.06 -4.70 16.66
CA LEU A 16 -0.89 -5.35 15.76
C LEU A 16 -2.31 -5.37 16.35
N GLU A 17 -2.46 -5.43 17.67
CA GLU A 17 -3.75 -5.34 18.37
C GLU A 17 -4.23 -3.88 18.44
N GLU A 18 -3.36 -2.94 18.78
CA GLU A 18 -3.64 -1.51 18.78
C GLU A 18 -3.87 -0.97 17.35
N GLY A 19 -3.26 -1.58 16.34
CA GLY A 19 -3.50 -1.28 14.92
C GLY A 19 -4.94 -1.54 14.47
N ASP A 20 -5.77 -2.19 15.30
CA ASP A 20 -7.21 -2.33 15.08
C ASP A 20 -7.97 -1.01 15.27
N GLU A 21 -7.46 -0.14 16.12
CA GLU A 21 -8.04 1.16 16.44
C GLU A 21 -7.22 2.34 15.89
N MET A 22 -5.99 2.09 15.44
CA MET A 22 -5.05 3.11 14.98
C MET A 22 -5.28 3.48 13.51
N ASP A 23 -5.32 4.79 13.22
CA ASP A 23 -5.27 5.29 11.85
C ASP A 23 -3.86 5.14 11.28
N ILE A 24 -3.66 4.12 10.42
CA ILE A 24 -2.36 3.89 9.76
C ILE A 24 -1.93 5.03 8.83
N PHE A 25 -2.82 5.97 8.53
CA PHE A 25 -2.53 7.18 7.76
C PHE A 25 -2.17 8.37 8.67
N GLY A 26 -2.26 8.21 9.98
CA GLY A 26 -1.92 9.24 10.96
C GLY A 26 -0.41 9.37 11.22
N PRO A 27 0.03 10.52 11.73
CA PRO A 27 1.43 10.74 12.08
C PRO A 27 1.93 9.80 13.18
N GLU A 28 1.07 9.40 14.12
CA GLU A 28 1.38 8.47 15.20
C GLU A 28 1.87 7.11 14.68
N PHE A 29 1.28 6.63 13.60
CA PHE A 29 1.70 5.38 12.96
C PHE A 29 3.13 5.49 12.39
N THR A 30 3.49 6.62 11.83
CA THR A 30 4.83 6.87 11.31
C THR A 30 5.87 6.86 12.43
N GLU A 31 5.57 7.48 13.57
CA GLU A 31 6.43 7.48 14.76
C GLU A 31 6.64 6.06 15.30
N ILE A 32 5.58 5.27 15.41
CA ILE A 32 5.65 3.87 15.86
C ILE A 32 6.51 3.04 14.90
N LEU A 33 6.36 3.22 13.58
CA LEU A 33 7.19 2.53 12.60
C LEU A 33 8.68 2.91 12.70
N GLU A 34 8.99 4.15 13.06
CA GLU A 34 10.37 4.62 13.25
C GLU A 34 11.00 3.99 14.50
N ASP A 35 10.24 3.76 15.54
CA ASP A 35 10.71 3.12 16.78
C ASP A 35 11.03 1.63 16.62
N ILE A 36 10.52 0.96 15.59
CA ILE A 36 10.81 -0.44 15.31
C ILE A 36 12.24 -0.57 14.78
N LYS A 37 13.14 -1.06 15.61
CA LYS A 37 14.58 -1.17 15.31
C LYS A 37 14.93 -2.35 14.40
N MET A 38 14.06 -3.37 14.31
CA MET A 38 14.30 -4.55 13.47
C MET A 38 13.67 -4.37 12.09
N PRO A 39 14.48 -4.26 11.02
CA PRO A 39 13.96 -3.98 9.68
C PRO A 39 12.97 -5.03 9.17
N THR A 40 13.21 -6.31 9.46
CA THR A 40 12.32 -7.42 9.06
C THR A 40 10.96 -7.31 9.74
N SER A 41 10.94 -7.09 11.06
CA SER A 41 9.69 -6.92 11.81
C SER A 41 8.91 -5.70 11.35
N LYS A 42 9.59 -4.60 11.04
CA LYS A 42 8.99 -3.39 10.48
C LYS A 42 8.27 -3.68 9.16
N LEU A 43 8.92 -4.41 8.26
CA LEU A 43 8.34 -4.80 6.98
C LEU A 43 7.13 -5.72 7.16
N GLU A 44 7.22 -6.74 8.04
CA GLU A 44 6.13 -7.68 8.31
C GLU A 44 4.89 -7.00 8.87
N ILE A 45 5.07 -6.09 9.83
CA ILE A 45 3.98 -5.30 10.41
C ILE A 45 3.33 -4.44 9.32
N LEU A 46 4.13 -3.74 8.53
CA LEU A 46 3.64 -2.87 7.47
C LEU A 46 2.84 -3.66 6.42
N ILE A 47 3.33 -4.83 5.99
CA ILE A 47 2.60 -5.71 5.06
C ILE A 47 1.25 -6.15 5.65
N LYS A 48 1.23 -6.57 6.93
CA LYS A 48 0.01 -7.04 7.59
C LYS A 48 -1.04 -5.94 7.69
N LEU A 49 -0.63 -4.75 8.09
CA LEU A 49 -1.50 -3.59 8.19
C LEU A 49 -2.01 -3.11 6.82
N LEU A 50 -1.15 -3.11 5.80
CA LEU A 50 -1.56 -2.78 4.44
C LEU A 50 -2.61 -3.76 3.90
N ARG A 51 -2.42 -5.08 4.07
CA ARG A 51 -3.40 -6.09 3.66
C ARG A 51 -4.76 -5.83 4.30
N ARG A 52 -4.77 -5.51 5.58
CA ARG A 52 -6.00 -5.21 6.30
C ARG A 52 -6.67 -3.95 5.77
N GLN A 53 -5.93 -2.87 5.58
CA GLN A 53 -6.49 -1.62 5.05
C GLN A 53 -6.97 -1.75 3.61
N ILE A 54 -6.29 -2.53 2.77
CA ILE A 54 -6.75 -2.84 1.42
C ILE A 54 -8.08 -3.60 1.47
N THR A 55 -8.23 -4.56 2.40
CA THR A 55 -9.49 -5.29 2.60
C THR A 55 -10.62 -4.37 3.03
N GLU A 56 -10.37 -3.49 4.01
CA GLU A 56 -11.36 -2.50 4.46
C GLU A 56 -11.73 -1.52 3.34
N TYR A 57 -10.74 -1.05 2.61
CA TYR A 57 -10.96 -0.15 1.48
C TYR A 57 -11.81 -0.80 0.37
N GLY A 58 -11.61 -2.10 0.15
CA GLY A 58 -12.36 -2.90 -0.82
C GLY A 58 -13.85 -3.01 -0.52
N LYS A 59 -14.29 -2.79 0.72
CA LYS A 59 -15.72 -2.74 1.07
C LYS A 59 -16.45 -1.58 0.39
N THR A 60 -15.75 -0.49 0.09
CA THR A 60 -16.32 0.69 -0.55
C THR A 60 -15.83 0.85 -1.99
N ASN A 61 -14.51 0.68 -2.24
CA ASN A 61 -13.90 0.88 -3.56
C ASN A 61 -13.07 -0.34 -3.98
N GLN A 62 -13.72 -1.30 -4.65
CA GLN A 62 -13.09 -2.54 -5.08
C GLN A 62 -12.03 -2.31 -6.16
N VAL A 63 -12.20 -1.33 -7.05
CA VAL A 63 -11.24 -1.03 -8.12
C VAL A 63 -9.92 -0.53 -7.54
N ALA A 64 -9.99 0.45 -6.65
CA ALA A 64 -8.81 0.98 -5.99
C ALA A 64 -8.14 -0.07 -5.08
N ALA A 65 -8.92 -0.84 -4.32
CA ALA A 65 -8.40 -1.90 -3.47
C ALA A 65 -7.66 -2.98 -4.27
N LYS A 66 -8.20 -3.42 -5.40
CA LYS A 66 -7.54 -4.39 -6.30
C LYS A 66 -6.18 -3.87 -6.78
N LYS A 67 -6.12 -2.61 -7.21
CA LYS A 67 -4.87 -1.96 -7.62
C LYS A 67 -3.81 -2.01 -6.51
N PHE A 68 -4.17 -1.63 -5.29
CA PHE A 68 -3.23 -1.64 -4.17
C PHE A 68 -2.85 -3.04 -3.72
N GLN A 69 -3.76 -4.01 -3.82
CA GLN A 69 -3.48 -5.42 -3.59
C GLN A 69 -2.44 -5.95 -4.57
N GLU A 70 -2.60 -5.69 -5.86
CA GLU A 70 -1.65 -6.10 -6.91
C GLU A 70 -0.27 -5.49 -6.67
N MET A 71 -0.19 -4.21 -6.28
CA MET A 71 1.06 -3.55 -5.94
C MET A 71 1.74 -4.20 -4.72
N LEU A 72 0.98 -4.52 -3.67
CA LEU A 72 1.51 -5.17 -2.48
C LEU A 72 2.00 -6.59 -2.76
N GLU A 73 1.24 -7.37 -3.53
CA GLU A 73 1.63 -8.73 -3.92
C GLU A 73 2.90 -8.72 -4.79
N ALA A 74 3.03 -7.76 -5.70
CA ALA A 74 4.25 -7.58 -6.50
C ALA A 74 5.47 -7.26 -5.60
N THR A 75 5.31 -6.37 -4.63
CA THR A 75 6.36 -6.03 -3.65
C THR A 75 6.79 -7.25 -2.83
N ILE A 76 5.82 -8.04 -2.33
CA ILE A 76 6.09 -9.24 -1.54
C ILE A 76 6.80 -10.29 -2.39
N LYS A 77 6.35 -10.51 -3.63
CA LYS A 77 6.98 -11.45 -4.56
C LYS A 77 8.42 -11.04 -4.86
N GLU A 78 8.65 -9.79 -5.22
CA GLU A 78 10.00 -9.27 -5.48
C GLU A 78 10.92 -9.46 -4.26
N TYR A 79 10.43 -9.16 -3.06
CA TYR A 79 11.17 -9.37 -1.82
C TYR A 79 11.58 -10.84 -1.62
N HIS A 80 10.66 -11.79 -1.84
CA HIS A 80 10.95 -13.21 -1.70
C HIS A 80 11.88 -13.73 -2.79
N ASP A 81 11.69 -13.33 -4.03
CA ASP A 81 12.53 -13.73 -5.16
C ASP A 81 13.97 -13.26 -4.97
N ARG A 82 14.19 -12.02 -4.55
CA ARG A 82 15.51 -11.47 -4.27
C ARG A 82 16.19 -12.15 -3.07
N ARG A 83 15.45 -12.43 -2.00
CA ARG A 83 15.98 -13.16 -0.85
C ARG A 83 16.39 -14.59 -1.22
N LYS A 84 15.60 -15.28 -2.03
CA LYS A 84 15.92 -16.62 -2.52
C LYS A 84 17.18 -16.59 -3.38
N PHE A 85 17.30 -15.64 -4.29
CA PHE A 85 18.46 -15.47 -5.14
C PHE A 85 19.73 -15.25 -4.32
N LEU A 86 19.73 -14.40 -3.29
CA LEU A 86 20.87 -14.23 -2.40
C LEU A 86 21.27 -15.53 -1.69
N SER A 87 20.30 -16.33 -1.23
CA SER A 87 20.60 -17.59 -0.55
C SER A 87 21.21 -18.65 -1.48
N GLU A 88 20.92 -18.57 -2.77
CA GLU A 88 21.48 -19.46 -3.80
C GLU A 88 22.87 -18.98 -4.27
N GLU A 89 23.14 -17.65 -4.25
CA GLU A 89 24.42 -17.05 -4.65
C GLU A 89 25.47 -16.97 -3.54
N GLU A 90 25.13 -17.18 -2.28
CA GLU A 90 26.13 -17.29 -1.19
C GLU A 90 27.19 -18.38 -1.44
N ALA A 91 26.97 -19.21 -2.48
CA ALA A 91 27.95 -20.17 -2.97
C ALA A 91 29.01 -19.60 -3.97
N GLY A 92 28.92 -18.36 -4.42
CA GLY A 92 29.88 -17.80 -5.39
C GLY A 92 29.67 -16.37 -5.83
N LYS A 93 30.35 -15.46 -5.17
CA LYS A 93 30.97 -14.20 -5.65
C LYS A 93 30.09 -13.08 -6.24
N THR A 94 30.29 -11.91 -5.65
CA THR A 94 29.91 -10.52 -5.96
C THR A 94 28.52 -10.11 -5.51
N GLN A 95 28.45 -9.78 -4.23
CA GLN A 95 27.30 -9.10 -3.63
C GLN A 95 27.30 -7.63 -4.03
N GLU A 96 26.49 -7.25 -5.01
CA GLU A 96 26.05 -5.87 -5.16
C GLU A 96 24.81 -5.57 -4.27
N GLU A 97 24.11 -6.61 -3.80
CA GLU A 97 22.89 -6.48 -3.02
C GLU A 97 22.99 -7.26 -1.69
N THR A 98 22.71 -6.59 -0.59
CA THR A 98 22.72 -7.20 0.75
C THR A 98 21.29 -7.53 1.19
N ALA A 99 21.12 -8.49 2.12
CA ALA A 99 19.81 -8.79 2.71
C ALA A 99 19.16 -7.54 3.33
N GLU A 100 19.97 -6.64 3.88
CA GLU A 100 19.51 -5.37 4.44
C GLU A 100 18.97 -4.42 3.36
N SER A 101 19.63 -4.32 2.22
CA SER A 101 19.18 -3.48 1.11
C SER A 101 17.86 -3.98 0.51
N ILE A 102 17.67 -5.30 0.44
CA ILE A 102 16.42 -5.92 -0.04
C ILE A 102 15.25 -5.59 0.91
N ILE A 103 15.47 -5.73 2.23
CA ILE A 103 14.45 -5.39 3.23
C ILE A 103 14.12 -3.90 3.18
N LYS A 104 15.13 -3.04 3.06
CA LYS A 104 14.95 -1.59 2.95
C LYS A 104 14.13 -1.23 1.72
N ASN A 105 14.45 -1.79 0.55
CA ASN A 105 13.72 -1.54 -0.69
C ASN A 105 12.26 -1.98 -0.57
N ALA A 106 11.99 -3.19 -0.07
CA ALA A 106 10.62 -3.67 0.15
C ALA A 106 9.84 -2.79 1.13
N THR A 107 10.49 -2.28 2.18
CA THR A 107 9.89 -1.36 3.15
C THR A 107 9.54 -0.02 2.49
N GLU A 108 10.41 0.54 1.67
CA GLU A 108 10.17 1.77 0.92
C GLU A 108 9.02 1.60 -0.08
N GLN A 109 8.94 0.48 -0.78
CA GLN A 109 7.82 0.17 -1.68
C GLN A 109 6.50 0.07 -0.91
N ALA A 110 6.48 -0.62 0.23
CA ALA A 110 5.30 -0.73 1.08
C ALA A 110 4.84 0.63 1.63
N LEU A 111 5.76 1.49 2.04
CA LEU A 111 5.46 2.87 2.45
C LEU A 111 4.90 3.72 1.29
N ASN A 112 5.38 3.50 0.07
CA ASN A 112 4.84 4.18 -1.11
C ASN A 112 3.41 3.72 -1.42
N ILE A 113 3.08 2.44 -1.20
CA ILE A 113 1.70 1.94 -1.30
C ILE A 113 0.82 2.64 -0.27
N LEU A 114 1.25 2.75 0.98
CA LEU A 114 0.53 3.45 2.04
C LEU A 114 0.24 4.91 1.67
N LYS A 115 1.24 5.64 1.19
CA LYS A 115 1.08 7.03 0.72
C LYS A 115 0.13 7.13 -0.47
N GLY A 116 0.21 6.17 -1.40
CA GLY A 116 -0.69 6.08 -2.54
C GLY A 116 -2.15 5.86 -2.11
N MET A 117 -2.38 4.99 -1.14
CA MET A 117 -3.73 4.76 -0.57
C MET A 117 -4.27 6.02 0.13
N GLN A 118 -3.43 6.72 0.89
CA GLN A 118 -3.81 7.98 1.53
C GLN A 118 -4.20 9.04 0.49
N ALA A 119 -3.39 9.22 -0.54
CA ALA A 119 -3.65 10.17 -1.62
C ALA A 119 -4.94 9.81 -2.38
N ASP A 120 -5.16 8.52 -2.66
CA ASP A 120 -6.38 8.05 -3.33
C ASP A 120 -7.62 8.25 -2.45
N ARG A 121 -7.53 7.96 -1.15
CA ARG A 121 -8.60 8.20 -0.19
C ARG A 121 -9.02 9.67 -0.11
N GLU A 122 -8.09 10.60 -0.29
CA GLU A 122 -8.37 12.04 -0.27
C GLU A 122 -8.79 12.61 -1.64
N SER A 123 -8.57 11.85 -2.71
CA SER A 123 -8.80 12.34 -4.10
C SER A 123 -10.26 12.66 -4.39
N PHE A 124 -11.23 12.05 -3.69
CA PHE A 124 -12.65 12.37 -3.86
C PHE A 124 -12.96 13.86 -3.62
N ARG A 125 -12.26 14.49 -2.65
CA ARG A 125 -12.42 15.92 -2.34
C ARG A 125 -11.96 16.78 -3.51
N LYS A 126 -10.84 16.43 -4.14
CA LYS A 126 -10.32 17.14 -5.32
C LYS A 126 -11.23 16.99 -6.54
N LEU A 127 -11.91 15.86 -6.65
CA LEU A 127 -12.92 15.63 -7.69
C LEU A 127 -14.25 16.34 -7.39
N GLY A 128 -14.46 16.82 -6.17
CA GLY A 128 -15.74 17.36 -5.72
C GLY A 128 -16.86 16.30 -5.67
N LEU A 129 -16.48 15.07 -5.32
CA LEU A 129 -17.36 13.91 -5.14
C LEU A 129 -17.42 13.53 -3.67
N THR A 130 -18.41 12.72 -3.29
CA THR A 130 -18.36 11.97 -2.03
C THR A 130 -17.45 10.76 -2.17
N PHE A 131 -17.17 10.07 -1.07
CA PHE A 131 -16.32 8.87 -1.09
C PHE A 131 -16.98 7.73 -1.89
N GLU A 132 -18.28 7.56 -1.78
CA GLU A 132 -19.07 6.57 -2.51
C GLU A 132 -19.17 6.92 -4.00
N GLU A 133 -19.43 8.19 -4.32
CA GLU A 133 -19.45 8.68 -5.71
C GLU A 133 -18.08 8.46 -6.39
N LYS A 134 -16.98 8.64 -5.65
CA LYS A 134 -15.65 8.33 -6.17
C LYS A 134 -15.48 6.84 -6.48
N ALA A 135 -15.95 5.94 -5.63
CA ALA A 135 -15.89 4.51 -5.90
C ALA A 135 -16.64 4.16 -7.19
N PHE A 136 -17.79 4.77 -7.42
CA PHE A 136 -18.55 4.59 -8.66
C PHE A 136 -17.85 5.22 -9.87
N TYR A 137 -17.25 6.38 -9.70
CA TYR A 137 -16.43 7.04 -10.72
C TYR A 137 -15.25 6.14 -11.14
N ASP A 138 -14.54 5.53 -10.20
CA ASP A 138 -13.41 4.63 -10.47
C ASP A 138 -13.87 3.39 -11.27
N ILE A 139 -15.06 2.84 -10.98
CA ILE A 139 -15.66 1.75 -11.77
C ILE A 139 -15.93 2.21 -13.20
N LEU A 140 -16.50 3.38 -13.41
CA LEU A 140 -16.77 3.91 -14.75
C LEU A 140 -15.50 4.10 -15.58
N ILE A 141 -14.46 4.68 -14.98
CA ILE A 141 -13.16 4.85 -15.62
C ILE A 141 -12.54 3.48 -15.95
N HIS A 142 -12.56 2.54 -15.02
CA HIS A 142 -12.03 1.19 -15.22
C HIS A 142 -12.74 0.45 -16.36
N LEU A 143 -14.07 0.45 -16.38
CA LEU A 143 -14.86 -0.19 -17.43
C LEU A 143 -14.61 0.46 -18.81
N ARG A 144 -14.49 1.77 -18.84
CA ARG A 144 -14.14 2.50 -20.05
C ARG A 144 -12.79 2.04 -20.59
N ASP A 145 -11.79 1.97 -19.75
CA ASP A 145 -10.41 1.64 -20.13
C ASP A 145 -10.28 0.17 -20.52
N GLU A 146 -10.92 -0.75 -19.80
CA GLU A 146 -10.93 -2.19 -20.14
C GLU A 146 -11.59 -2.46 -21.51
N ASN A 147 -12.64 -1.72 -21.84
CA ASN A 147 -13.39 -1.92 -23.07
C ASN A 147 -12.93 -1.00 -24.22
N ASN A 148 -11.92 -0.17 -24.00
CA ASN A 148 -11.33 0.74 -24.99
C ASN A 148 -12.35 1.64 -25.67
N PHE A 149 -13.39 2.09 -24.98
CA PHE A 149 -14.34 3.03 -25.57
C PHE A 149 -14.11 4.47 -25.10
N VAL A 150 -14.38 5.40 -26.01
CA VAL A 150 -14.20 6.83 -25.73
C VAL A 150 -15.46 7.39 -25.11
N TYR A 151 -15.36 7.86 -23.85
CA TYR A 151 -16.45 8.50 -23.14
C TYR A 151 -15.96 9.76 -22.40
N GLY A 152 -16.28 10.92 -22.97
CA GLY A 152 -15.77 12.19 -22.48
C GLY A 152 -14.31 12.45 -22.86
N LYS A 153 -13.74 13.50 -22.29
CA LYS A 153 -12.33 13.83 -22.38
C LYS A 153 -11.71 13.76 -21.00
N ASP A 154 -10.51 13.24 -20.95
CA ASP A 154 -9.71 13.23 -19.75
C ASP A 154 -8.89 14.52 -19.67
N GLU A 155 -8.94 15.18 -18.54
CA GLU A 155 -8.12 16.32 -18.18
C GLU A 155 -7.24 15.97 -16.98
N ASN A 156 -6.01 16.42 -16.97
CA ASN A 156 -5.13 16.23 -15.83
C ASN A 156 -5.19 17.49 -14.96
N VAL A 157 -5.75 17.35 -13.76
CA VAL A 157 -5.83 18.43 -12.77
C VAL A 157 -5.03 18.00 -11.55
N ASP A 158 -3.91 18.67 -11.29
CA ASP A 158 -3.01 18.38 -10.16
C ASP A 158 -2.58 16.90 -10.04
N GLY A 159 -2.29 16.27 -11.18
CA GLY A 159 -1.87 14.86 -11.24
C GLY A 159 -3.02 13.84 -11.15
N ILE A 160 -4.26 14.30 -11.12
CA ILE A 160 -5.46 13.45 -11.12
C ILE A 160 -6.12 13.53 -12.49
N VAL A 161 -6.43 12.37 -13.07
CA VAL A 161 -7.23 12.30 -14.30
C VAL A 161 -8.69 12.58 -13.94
N VAL A 162 -9.26 13.61 -14.53
CA VAL A 162 -10.64 14.02 -14.36
C VAL A 162 -11.39 13.84 -15.66
N ASN A 163 -12.48 13.09 -15.62
CA ASN A 163 -13.42 12.96 -16.73
C ASN A 163 -14.79 13.48 -16.29
N GLU A 164 -15.15 14.64 -16.77
CA GLU A 164 -16.40 15.32 -16.33
C GLU A 164 -17.68 14.53 -16.69
N LYS A 165 -17.67 13.73 -17.76
CA LYS A 165 -18.82 12.88 -18.08
C LYS A 165 -18.97 11.71 -17.10
N CYS A 166 -17.86 11.02 -16.78
CA CYS A 166 -17.86 9.95 -15.78
C CYS A 166 -18.23 10.52 -14.40
N LYS A 167 -17.71 11.69 -14.07
CA LYS A 167 -18.00 12.39 -12.80
C LYS A 167 -19.48 12.78 -12.70
N SER A 168 -20.09 13.23 -13.80
CA SER A 168 -21.52 13.55 -13.83
C SER A 168 -22.42 12.32 -13.67
N LEU A 169 -21.97 11.14 -14.14
CA LEU A 169 -22.71 9.89 -13.95
C LEU A 169 -22.53 9.32 -12.52
N ALA A 170 -21.43 9.65 -11.86
CA ALA A 170 -21.15 9.16 -10.52
C ALA A 170 -21.92 9.93 -9.43
N ARG A 171 -22.44 11.11 -9.73
CA ARG A 171 -23.30 11.93 -8.86
C ARG A 171 -24.77 11.48 -8.94
#